data_806bc1ed9d906a2baa2a887e950f260a
#
_entry.id   806bc1ed9d906a2baa2a887e950f260a
#
_cell.length_a   1.000
_cell.length_b   1.000
_cell.length_c   1.000
_cell.angle_alpha   90.00
_cell.angle_beta   90.00
_cell.angle_gamma   90.00
#
_symmetry.space_group_name_H-M   'P 1'
#
loop_
_entity.id
_entity.type
_entity.pdbx_description
1 polymer ?
#
loop_
_entity_poly.entity_id
_entity_poly.type
_entity_poly.pdbx_seq_one_letter_code
_entity_poly.pdbx_strand_id
1 'polypeptide(L)'
;NQTWDIKNEVDNLRSIDIGLMPLIDDEWSRGKCSFKAIQFMCLGIPVVISPVGTNKEIVSHGINGYFANTKEEWTKRLLNLIDDEKTRREFGLAGREFVIAKHTYEVTTPILVKVLRGVFCD
;
A
#
# COMPACT_ATOMS: atom_id res chain seq x y z
N ASN A 1 20.90 -5.89 6.25
CA ASN A 1 20.38 -6.42 4.97
C ASN A 1 20.01 -7.89 5.18
N GLN A 2 18.73 -8.21 5.04
CA GLN A 2 18.25 -9.59 5.03
C GLN A 2 18.23 -10.08 3.58
N THR A 3 18.67 -11.33 3.36
CA THR A 3 18.53 -11.99 2.07
C THR A 3 17.03 -12.28 1.85
N TRP A 4 16.49 -11.93 0.68
CA TRP A 4 15.11 -12.21 0.35
C TRP A 4 14.87 -13.72 0.24
N ASP A 5 13.83 -14.21 0.92
CA ASP A 5 13.35 -15.59 0.85
C ASP A 5 11.82 -15.57 0.89
N ILE A 6 11.19 -16.17 -0.10
CA ILE A 6 9.73 -16.20 -0.25
C ILE A 6 9.02 -16.84 0.97
N LYS A 7 9.66 -17.78 1.63
CA LYS A 7 9.09 -18.46 2.81
C LYS A 7 9.01 -17.56 4.03
N ASN A 8 9.91 -16.57 4.11
CA ASN A 8 10.02 -15.66 5.23
C ASN A 8 9.51 -14.24 4.90
N GLU A 9 8.99 -14.00 3.69
CA GLU A 9 8.59 -12.66 3.26
C GLU A 9 7.56 -12.04 4.20
N VAL A 10 6.50 -12.77 4.55
CA VAL A 10 5.44 -12.27 5.42
C VAL A 10 5.95 -11.97 6.83
N ASP A 11 6.79 -12.83 7.39
CA ASP A 11 7.35 -12.63 8.73
C ASP A 11 8.33 -11.46 8.75
N ASN A 12 9.13 -11.30 7.69
CA ASN A 12 10.00 -10.14 7.51
C ASN A 12 9.19 -8.84 7.40
N LEU A 13 8.08 -8.85 6.66
CA LEU A 13 7.19 -7.69 6.56
C LEU A 13 6.52 -7.37 7.91
N ARG A 14 6.12 -8.35 8.70
CA ARG A 14 5.52 -8.14 10.02
C ARG A 14 6.43 -7.46 11.03
N SER A 15 7.75 -7.49 10.80
CA SER A 15 8.73 -6.79 11.65
C SER A 15 8.89 -5.30 11.31
N ILE A 16 8.12 -4.79 10.34
CA ILE A 16 8.20 -3.40 9.86
C ILE A 16 7.11 -2.58 10.53
N ASP A 17 7.48 -1.43 11.10
CA ASP A 17 6.53 -0.51 11.75
C ASP A 17 5.90 0.47 10.75
N ILE A 18 6.62 0.85 9.67
CA ILE A 18 6.17 1.81 8.66
C ILE A 18 6.63 1.35 7.28
N GLY A 19 5.69 1.16 6.36
CA GLY A 19 5.96 0.83 4.97
C GLY A 19 6.31 2.07 4.14
N LEU A 20 7.37 1.99 3.33
CA LEU A 20 7.83 3.10 2.49
C LEU A 20 7.76 2.72 1.01
N MET A 21 7.21 3.62 0.19
CA MET A 21 7.17 3.44 -1.27
C MET A 21 7.50 4.75 -1.99
N PRO A 22 8.78 5.18 -1.98
CA PRO A 22 9.21 6.34 -2.75
C PRO A 22 9.25 6.00 -4.24
N LEU A 23 8.55 6.77 -5.06
CA LEU A 23 8.54 6.65 -6.51
C LEU A 23 8.85 8.00 -7.15
N ILE A 24 9.59 7.97 -8.24
CA ILE A 24 9.73 9.10 -9.17
C ILE A 24 8.47 9.11 -10.04
N ASP A 25 7.94 10.29 -10.34
CA ASP A 25 6.78 10.43 -11.22
C ASP A 25 7.19 10.36 -12.69
N ASP A 26 7.32 9.13 -13.20
CA ASP A 26 7.62 8.78 -14.59
C ASP A 26 6.58 7.79 -15.14
N GLU A 27 6.62 7.54 -16.43
CA GLU A 27 5.67 6.63 -17.11
C GLU A 27 5.73 5.21 -16.54
N TRP A 28 6.92 4.73 -16.20
CA TRP A 28 7.12 3.40 -15.61
C TRP A 28 6.46 3.30 -14.23
N SER A 29 6.67 4.29 -13.37
CA SER A 29 6.12 4.31 -12.02
C SER A 29 4.60 4.51 -12.01
N ARG A 30 4.06 5.26 -12.97
CA ARG A 30 2.60 5.44 -13.15
C ARG A 30 1.90 4.14 -13.54
N GLY A 31 2.59 3.22 -14.22
CA GLY A 31 2.08 1.90 -14.59
C GLY A 31 2.11 0.85 -13.47
N LYS A 32 2.67 1.16 -12.30
CA LYS A 32 2.73 0.23 -11.17
C LYS A 32 1.38 0.13 -10.45
N CYS A 33 1.01 -1.09 -10.04
CA CYS A 33 -0.26 -1.39 -9.38
C CYS A 33 -0.25 -1.21 -7.84
N SER A 34 0.74 -0.51 -7.28
CA SER A 34 0.87 -0.28 -5.83
C SER A 34 0.92 -1.55 -4.96
N PHE A 35 1.33 -2.67 -5.51
CA PHE A 35 1.28 -3.98 -4.85
C PHE A 35 2.00 -3.98 -3.49
N LYS A 36 3.16 -3.33 -3.38
CA LYS A 36 3.91 -3.26 -2.11
C LYS A 36 3.14 -2.48 -1.03
N ALA A 37 2.44 -1.40 -1.40
CA ALA A 37 1.57 -0.68 -0.47
C ALA A 37 0.43 -1.57 0.02
N ILE A 38 -0.22 -2.32 -0.89
CA ILE A 38 -1.28 -3.27 -0.55
C ILE A 38 -0.76 -4.35 0.41
N GLN A 39 0.45 -4.87 0.19
CA GLN A 39 1.07 -5.85 1.10
C GLN A 39 1.26 -5.29 2.52
N PHE A 40 1.82 -4.08 2.66
CA PHE A 40 1.97 -3.43 3.96
C PHE A 40 0.62 -3.21 4.64
N MET A 41 -0.34 -2.63 3.93
CA MET A 41 -1.68 -2.36 4.45
C MET A 41 -2.43 -3.65 4.84
N CYS A 42 -2.27 -4.73 4.09
CA CYS A 42 -2.84 -6.05 4.43
C CYS A 42 -2.36 -6.55 5.80
N LEU A 43 -1.12 -6.25 6.16
CA LEU A 43 -0.52 -6.59 7.45
C LEU A 43 -0.81 -5.56 8.56
N GLY A 44 -1.60 -4.53 8.26
CA GLY A 44 -1.90 -3.45 9.21
C GLY A 44 -0.73 -2.49 9.43
N ILE A 45 0.19 -2.40 8.48
CA ILE A 45 1.36 -1.52 8.52
C ILE A 45 0.99 -0.20 7.83
N PRO A 46 1.07 0.96 8.52
CA PRO A 46 0.83 2.26 7.91
C PRO A 46 1.89 2.57 6.85
N VAL A 47 1.51 3.33 5.83
CA VAL A 47 2.40 3.61 4.70
C VAL A 47 2.67 5.10 4.51
N VAL A 48 3.89 5.43 4.07
CA VAL A 48 4.24 6.72 3.48
C VAL A 48 4.67 6.46 2.05
N ILE A 49 3.99 7.05 1.07
CA ILE A 49 4.20 6.77 -0.35
C ILE A 49 4.19 8.02 -1.21
N SER A 50 4.85 7.97 -2.36
CA SER A 50 4.71 9.03 -3.37
C SER A 50 3.33 8.98 -4.02
N PRO A 51 2.63 10.13 -4.25
CA PRO A 51 1.32 10.18 -4.88
C PRO A 51 1.42 10.00 -6.41
N VAL A 52 1.94 8.86 -6.86
CA VAL A 52 2.19 8.53 -8.27
C VAL A 52 1.28 7.38 -8.70
N GLY A 53 0.67 7.51 -9.87
CA GLY A 53 -0.18 6.47 -10.46
C GLY A 53 -1.28 5.99 -9.51
N THR A 54 -1.46 4.67 -9.42
CA THR A 54 -2.48 4.01 -8.59
C THR A 54 -2.30 4.22 -7.08
N ASN A 55 -1.15 4.72 -6.62
CA ASN A 55 -0.96 5.06 -5.21
C ASN A 55 -2.04 6.03 -4.69
N LYS A 56 -2.53 6.93 -5.56
CA LYS A 56 -3.59 7.89 -5.22
C LYS A 56 -4.97 7.25 -5.00
N GLU A 57 -5.17 6.04 -5.52
CA GLU A 57 -6.41 5.28 -5.36
C GLU A 57 -6.36 4.37 -4.12
N ILE A 58 -5.15 3.96 -3.73
CA ILE A 58 -4.92 3.03 -2.61
C ILE A 58 -4.84 3.79 -1.28
N VAL A 59 -4.16 4.94 -1.26
CA VAL A 59 -3.97 5.71 -0.03
C VAL A 59 -4.89 6.92 0.03
N SER A 60 -5.61 7.03 1.14
CA SER A 60 -6.34 8.22 1.57
C SER A 60 -5.47 8.97 2.57
N HIS A 61 -4.90 10.11 2.14
CA HIS A 61 -3.94 10.88 2.93
C HIS A 61 -4.49 11.29 4.30
N GLY A 62 -3.78 10.93 5.36
CA GLY A 62 -4.18 11.24 6.74
C GLY A 62 -5.25 10.30 7.33
N ILE A 63 -5.60 9.21 6.61
CA ILE A 63 -6.58 8.22 7.07
C ILE A 63 -5.94 6.82 7.16
N ASN A 64 -5.35 6.33 6.07
CA ASN A 64 -4.73 5.01 6.00
C ASN A 64 -3.25 5.04 5.59
N GLY A 65 -2.67 6.25 5.49
CA GLY A 65 -1.29 6.50 5.12
C GLY A 65 -1.03 7.97 4.83
N TYR A 66 0.20 8.28 4.48
CA TYR A 66 0.59 9.63 4.07
C TYR A 66 1.16 9.65 2.66
N PHE A 67 0.88 10.73 1.93
CA PHE A 67 1.65 11.11 0.74
C PHE A 67 2.83 11.98 1.10
N ALA A 68 3.94 11.78 0.40
CA ALA A 68 5.13 12.63 0.46
C ALA A 68 5.83 12.69 -0.91
N ASN A 69 6.21 13.88 -1.33
CA ASN A 69 6.92 14.15 -2.58
C ASN A 69 8.33 14.71 -2.33
N THR A 70 8.44 15.69 -1.43
CA THR A 70 9.70 16.37 -1.12
C THR A 70 10.40 15.73 0.07
N LYS A 71 11.69 15.96 0.20
CA LYS A 71 12.48 15.47 1.34
C LYS A 71 11.89 15.93 2.67
N GLU A 72 11.44 17.18 2.71
CA GLU A 72 10.83 17.80 3.90
C GLU A 72 9.50 17.11 4.25
N GLU A 73 8.66 16.81 3.25
CA GLU A 73 7.42 16.07 3.45
C GLU A 73 7.70 14.65 3.94
N TRP A 74 8.63 13.92 3.33
CA TRP A 74 9.04 12.60 3.78
C TRP A 74 9.50 12.62 5.23
N THR A 75 10.38 13.55 5.59
CA THR A 75 10.87 13.69 6.97
C THR A 75 9.73 13.96 7.93
N LYS A 76 8.85 14.91 7.61
CA LYS A 76 7.70 15.27 8.45
C LYS A 76 6.74 14.10 8.65
N ARG A 77 6.39 13.37 7.58
CA ARG A 77 5.43 12.26 7.65
C ARG A 77 6.00 11.06 8.40
N LEU A 78 7.29 10.80 8.22
CA LEU A 78 7.98 9.74 8.97
C LEU A 78 8.05 10.07 10.46
N LEU A 79 8.45 11.28 10.84
CA LEU A 79 8.48 11.70 12.24
C LEU A 79 7.09 11.61 12.87
N ASN A 80 6.03 12.04 12.18
CA ASN A 80 4.67 11.91 12.70
C ASN A 80 4.30 10.46 13.03
N LEU A 81 4.70 9.49 12.19
CA LEU A 81 4.41 8.08 12.44
C LEU A 81 5.38 7.44 13.44
N ILE A 82 6.63 7.91 13.54
CA ILE A 82 7.60 7.42 14.53
C ILE A 82 7.18 7.83 15.94
N ASP A 83 6.77 9.08 16.10
CA ASP A 83 6.47 9.67 17.42
C ASP A 83 5.06 9.33 17.92
N ASP A 84 4.13 8.95 17.03
CA ASP A 84 2.72 8.70 17.38
C ASP A 84 2.30 7.24 17.05
N GLU A 85 2.42 6.38 18.05
CA GLU A 85 1.99 4.98 17.96
C GLU A 85 0.48 4.85 17.72
N LYS A 86 -0.32 5.75 18.28
CA LYS A 86 -1.77 5.73 18.09
C LYS A 86 -2.12 5.94 16.62
N THR A 87 -1.56 6.95 15.99
CA THR A 87 -1.74 7.21 14.55
C THR A 87 -1.25 6.03 13.71
N ARG A 88 -0.12 5.39 14.06
CA ARG A 88 0.33 4.18 13.35
C ARG A 88 -0.72 3.07 13.39
N ARG A 89 -1.30 2.81 14.55
CA ARG A 89 -2.34 1.78 14.72
C ARG A 89 -3.62 2.12 13.96
N GLU A 90 -4.09 3.36 14.05
CA GLU A 90 -5.29 3.81 13.35
C GLU A 90 -5.13 3.70 11.83
N PHE A 91 -4.02 4.15 11.28
CA PHE A 91 -3.73 4.04 9.85
C PHE A 91 -3.57 2.59 9.40
N GLY A 92 -2.89 1.77 10.19
CA GLY A 92 -2.74 0.35 9.92
C GLY A 92 -4.07 -0.38 9.85
N LEU A 93 -4.98 -0.13 10.80
CA LEU A 93 -6.33 -0.69 10.80
C LEU A 93 -7.13 -0.22 9.59
N ALA A 94 -7.18 1.08 9.34
CA ALA A 94 -7.90 1.65 8.19
C ALA A 94 -7.35 1.13 6.85
N GLY A 95 -6.02 0.98 6.74
CA GLY A 95 -5.38 0.39 5.58
C GLY A 95 -5.77 -1.06 5.35
N ARG A 96 -5.77 -1.86 6.41
CA ARG A 96 -6.18 -3.26 6.34
C ARG A 96 -7.64 -3.43 5.96
N GLU A 97 -8.54 -2.65 6.56
CA GLU A 97 -9.96 -2.65 6.20
C GLU A 97 -10.18 -2.30 4.73
N PHE A 98 -9.48 -1.29 4.22
CA PHE A 98 -9.53 -0.93 2.81
C PHE A 98 -9.10 -2.08 1.90
N VAL A 99 -7.99 -2.76 2.21
CA VAL A 99 -7.48 -3.89 1.41
C VAL A 99 -8.46 -5.07 1.45
N ILE A 100 -8.99 -5.42 2.62
CA ILE A 100 -9.97 -6.50 2.76
C ILE A 100 -11.23 -6.20 1.93
N ALA A 101 -11.70 -4.97 1.95
CA ALA A 101 -12.91 -4.58 1.23
C ALA A 101 -12.76 -4.52 -0.30
N LYS A 102 -11.53 -4.37 -0.83
CA LYS A 102 -11.34 -4.09 -2.26
C LYS A 102 -10.33 -4.97 -3.00
N HIS A 103 -9.40 -5.61 -2.30
CA HIS A 103 -8.23 -6.25 -2.92
C HIS A 103 -8.03 -7.71 -2.55
N THR A 104 -9.00 -8.35 -1.90
CA THR A 104 -8.95 -9.80 -1.65
C THR A 104 -9.40 -10.60 -2.87
N TYR A 105 -9.07 -11.86 -2.92
CA TYR A 105 -9.49 -12.77 -3.99
C TYR A 105 -11.01 -12.88 -4.09
N GLU A 106 -11.72 -12.86 -2.96
CA GLU A 106 -13.18 -12.92 -2.91
C GLU A 106 -13.82 -11.72 -3.62
N VAL A 107 -13.19 -10.55 -3.55
CA VAL A 107 -13.66 -9.33 -4.21
C VAL A 107 -13.21 -9.25 -5.66
N THR A 108 -11.95 -9.56 -5.95
CA THR A 108 -11.36 -9.33 -7.28
C THR A 108 -11.65 -10.45 -8.27
N THR A 109 -11.78 -11.71 -7.83
CA THR A 109 -12.04 -12.84 -8.72
C THR A 109 -13.36 -12.73 -9.50
N PRO A 110 -14.50 -12.35 -8.88
CA PRO A 110 -15.75 -12.14 -9.63
C PRO A 110 -15.64 -11.06 -10.69
N ILE A 111 -14.89 -9.99 -10.41
CA ILE A 111 -14.65 -8.89 -11.36
C ILE A 111 -13.85 -9.42 -12.56
N LEU A 112 -12.75 -10.13 -12.30
CA LEU A 112 -11.93 -10.72 -13.36
C LEU A 112 -12.74 -11.71 -14.23
N VAL A 113 -13.52 -12.60 -13.61
CA VAL A 113 -14.37 -13.55 -14.32
C VAL A 113 -15.38 -12.83 -15.21
N LYS A 114 -15.99 -11.74 -14.71
CA LYS A 114 -16.93 -10.93 -15.51
C LYS A 114 -16.26 -10.31 -16.72
N VAL A 115 -15.06 -9.74 -16.56
CA VAL A 115 -14.30 -9.16 -17.67
C VAL A 115 -13.93 -10.23 -18.70
N LEU A 116 -13.40 -11.38 -18.27
CA LEU A 116 -13.03 -12.47 -19.18
C LEU A 116 -14.23 -13.01 -19.95
N ARG A 117 -15.38 -13.19 -19.30
CA ARG A 117 -16.62 -13.63 -19.98
C ARG A 117 -17.09 -12.60 -21.01
N GLY A 118 -16.98 -11.29 -20.74
CA GLY A 118 -17.32 -10.25 -21.68
C GLY A 118 -16.42 -10.18 -22.92
N VAL A 119 -15.18 -10.69 -22.82
CA VAL A 119 -14.25 -10.76 -23.97
C VAL A 119 -14.44 -12.00 -24.82
N PHE A 120 -14.96 -13.11 -24.24
CA PHE A 120 -15.11 -14.40 -24.93
C PHE A 120 -16.54 -14.74 -25.35
N CYS A 121 -17.51 -13.85 -25.12
CA CYS A 121 -18.92 -14.07 -25.45
C CYS A 121 -19.46 -13.16 -26.59
N ASP A 122 -18.57 -12.74 -27.52
CA ASP A 122 -18.95 -12.13 -28.81
C ASP A 122 -18.78 -13.11 -29.94
#